data_01cd8b67198cfac35ae8e57d811f3d27
#
_entry.id   01cd8b67198cfac35ae8e57d811f3d27
#
_cell.length_a   1.000
_cell.length_b   1.000
_cell.length_c   1.000
_cell.angle_alpha   90.00
_cell.angle_beta   90.00
_cell.angle_gamma   90.00
#
_symmetry.space_group_name_H-M   'P 1'
#
loop_
_entity.id
_entity.type
_entity.pdbx_description
1 polymer ?
#
loop_
_entity_poly.entity_id
_entity_poly.type
_entity_poly.pdbx_seq_one_letter_code
_entity_poly.pdbx_strand_id
1 'polypeptide(L)'
;MALKELKIKDLNINPCQMIGEDWMLITAGNEKSFNSMTASWGHIGALWGKHINGRPTVEIFVRPSRYTDRFIDDNECFSLSFFAKEYQKDLAYIGSNSGRDQDKISKTQLTPIFIDGIPAFKEAKIIILARKIYKSKIDKEGFIDKSIIKNFYDTDSGHAYNNNSYHNVYVGEILKILVKE
;
A
#
# COMPACT_ATOMS: atom_id res chain seq x y z
N MET A 1 23.82 -2.74 -0.56
CA MET A 1 23.24 -1.90 -1.61
C MET A 1 22.58 -0.70 -0.95
N ALA A 2 22.91 0.51 -1.43
CA ALA A 2 22.37 1.76 -0.89
C ALA A 2 21.01 2.07 -1.57
N LEU A 3 20.14 2.77 -0.83
CA LEU A 3 18.93 3.36 -1.40
C LEU A 3 19.29 4.73 -1.97
N LYS A 4 18.89 4.99 -3.21
CA LYS A 4 19.11 6.26 -3.91
C LYS A 4 17.77 6.92 -4.23
N GLU A 5 17.69 8.22 -4.00
CA GLU A 5 16.50 8.98 -4.38
C GLU A 5 16.38 9.11 -5.91
N LEU A 6 15.22 8.82 -6.44
CA LEU A 6 14.89 8.92 -7.85
C LEU A 6 13.88 10.04 -8.07
N LYS A 7 14.11 10.87 -9.07
CA LYS A 7 13.10 11.86 -9.49
C LYS A 7 11.90 11.14 -10.11
N ILE A 8 10.70 11.59 -9.79
CA ILE A 8 9.46 10.97 -10.30
C ILE A 8 9.42 10.80 -11.84
N LYS A 9 9.97 11.74 -12.56
CA LYS A 9 10.01 11.72 -14.04
C LYS A 9 10.91 10.61 -14.60
N ASP A 10 11.83 10.09 -13.79
CA ASP A 10 12.79 9.06 -14.17
C ASP A 10 12.32 7.66 -13.72
N LEU A 11 11.15 7.58 -13.07
CA LEU A 11 10.54 6.31 -12.66
C LEU A 11 10.00 5.57 -13.88
N ASN A 12 10.65 4.48 -14.23
CA ASN A 12 10.23 3.61 -15.34
C ASN A 12 9.72 2.27 -14.78
N ILE A 13 8.41 2.13 -14.71
CA ILE A 13 7.72 0.95 -14.14
C ILE A 13 6.50 0.56 -14.97
N ASN A 14 6.12 -0.72 -14.87
CA ASN A 14 4.78 -1.17 -15.21
C ASN A 14 3.96 -1.29 -13.91
N PRO A 15 3.09 -0.31 -13.57
CA PRO A 15 2.37 -0.33 -12.31
C PRO A 15 1.36 -1.50 -12.22
N CYS A 16 0.80 -1.96 -13.34
CA CYS A 16 -0.13 -3.07 -13.34
C CYS A 16 0.56 -4.36 -12.87
N GLN A 17 1.75 -4.65 -13.41
CA GLN A 17 2.54 -5.79 -12.97
C GLN A 17 3.05 -5.61 -11.55
N MET A 18 3.65 -4.45 -11.27
CA MET A 18 4.30 -4.18 -9.98
C MET A 18 3.33 -4.24 -8.79
N ILE A 19 2.10 -3.76 -8.98
CA ILE A 19 1.06 -3.78 -7.94
C ILE A 19 0.26 -5.08 -8.00
N GLY A 20 -0.24 -5.46 -9.18
CA GLY A 20 -1.21 -6.55 -9.33
C GLY A 20 -0.60 -7.94 -9.21
N GLU A 21 0.63 -8.13 -9.72
CA GLU A 21 1.28 -9.45 -9.77
C GLU A 21 2.40 -9.60 -8.73
N ASP A 22 3.30 -8.59 -8.63
CA ASP A 22 4.44 -8.63 -7.71
C ASP A 22 4.04 -8.29 -6.26
N TRP A 23 2.93 -7.55 -6.09
CA TRP A 23 2.38 -7.03 -4.84
C TRP A 23 3.25 -5.95 -4.19
N MET A 24 2.64 -5.26 -3.22
CA MET A 24 3.33 -4.26 -2.42
C MET A 24 3.03 -4.44 -0.94
N LEU A 25 3.91 -3.93 -0.08
CA LEU A 25 3.59 -3.67 1.31
C LEU A 25 3.20 -2.21 1.48
N ILE A 26 1.99 -2.00 2.02
CA ILE A 26 1.55 -0.71 2.53
C ILE A 26 1.94 -0.67 4.00
N THR A 27 2.74 0.33 4.40
CA THR A 27 3.22 0.45 5.78
C THR A 27 2.95 1.85 6.31
N ALA A 28 2.40 1.94 7.52
CA ALA A 28 2.13 3.21 8.19
C ALA A 28 2.42 3.11 9.69
N GLY A 29 2.67 4.26 10.32
CA GLY A 29 3.07 4.37 11.70
C GLY A 29 4.35 5.18 11.86
N ASN A 30 5.08 4.92 12.94
CA ASN A 30 6.34 5.58 13.27
C ASN A 30 7.29 4.60 13.98
N GLU A 31 8.46 5.08 14.43
CA GLU A 31 9.47 4.25 15.10
C GLU A 31 8.97 3.54 16.36
N LYS A 32 7.98 4.10 17.06
CA LYS A 32 7.42 3.50 18.28
C LYS A 32 6.41 2.41 17.98
N SER A 33 5.65 2.56 16.89
CA SER A 33 4.62 1.61 16.51
C SER A 33 4.27 1.77 15.04
N PHE A 34 4.30 0.71 14.28
CA PHE A 34 3.91 0.65 12.88
C PHE A 34 3.26 -0.68 12.54
N ASN A 35 2.53 -0.72 11.44
CA ASN A 35 2.04 -1.96 10.89
C ASN A 35 2.12 -1.96 9.36
N SER A 36 2.19 -3.14 8.79
CA SER A 36 2.29 -3.36 7.35
C SER A 36 1.24 -4.35 6.88
N MET A 37 0.81 -4.23 5.63
CA MET A 37 -0.06 -5.20 4.98
C MET A 37 0.31 -5.37 3.51
N THR A 38 0.08 -6.56 2.99
CA THR A 38 0.22 -6.84 1.57
C THR A 38 -1.02 -6.38 0.82
N ALA A 39 -0.80 -5.73 -0.31
CA ALA A 39 -1.85 -5.29 -1.22
C ALA A 39 -1.46 -5.54 -2.68
N SER A 40 -2.49 -5.85 -3.49
CA SER A 40 -2.40 -6.01 -4.94
C SER A 40 -3.32 -5.04 -5.69
N TRP A 41 -3.92 -4.09 -5.00
CA TRP A 41 -4.79 -3.06 -5.57
C TRP A 41 -4.23 -1.68 -5.27
N GLY A 42 -4.18 -0.84 -6.28
CA GLY A 42 -3.68 0.53 -6.16
C GLY A 42 -3.41 1.16 -7.51
N HIS A 43 -3.11 2.45 -7.49
CA HIS A 43 -2.70 3.20 -8.67
C HIS A 43 -1.48 4.08 -8.36
N ILE A 44 -0.69 4.34 -9.39
CA ILE A 44 0.36 5.35 -9.39
C ILE A 44 0.07 6.25 -10.58
N GLY A 45 -0.10 7.54 -10.34
CA GLY A 45 -0.51 8.48 -11.38
C GLY A 45 -0.37 9.92 -10.96
N ALA A 46 -1.31 10.76 -11.41
CA ALA A 46 -1.29 12.18 -11.12
C ALA A 46 -2.71 12.74 -10.94
N LEU A 47 -2.91 13.53 -9.88
CA LEU A 47 -4.17 14.22 -9.57
C LEU A 47 -3.90 15.64 -9.07
N TRP A 48 -4.89 16.52 -9.19
CA TRP A 48 -4.93 17.84 -8.53
C TRP A 48 -3.66 18.69 -8.68
N GLY A 49 -3.11 18.77 -9.87
CA GLY A 49 -1.97 19.64 -10.17
C GLY A 49 -2.36 21.05 -10.54
N LYS A 50 -1.36 21.89 -10.79
CA LYS A 50 -1.54 23.24 -11.33
C LYS A 50 -1.53 23.21 -12.86
N HIS A 51 -2.48 23.89 -13.49
CA HIS A 51 -2.66 23.93 -14.93
C HIS A 51 -2.78 22.52 -15.54
N ILE A 52 -1.90 22.17 -16.49
CA ILE A 52 -1.85 20.87 -17.15
C ILE A 52 -0.93 19.85 -16.44
N ASN A 53 -0.25 20.25 -15.37
CA ASN A 53 0.67 19.39 -14.64
C ASN A 53 -0.04 18.77 -13.44
N GLY A 54 -0.33 17.47 -13.49
CA GLY A 54 -0.86 16.72 -12.35
C GLY A 54 0.21 16.58 -11.25
N ARG A 55 -0.25 16.61 -9.99
CA ARG A 55 0.57 16.26 -8.83
C ARG A 55 0.79 14.74 -8.82
N PRO A 56 2.02 14.24 -8.67
CA PRO A 56 2.25 12.80 -8.61
C PRO A 56 1.62 12.21 -7.34
N THR A 57 0.83 11.16 -7.53
CA THR A 57 0.07 10.53 -6.44
C THR A 57 0.10 9.01 -6.52
N VAL A 58 -0.14 8.40 -5.38
CA VAL A 58 -0.51 6.99 -5.25
C VAL A 58 -1.94 6.90 -4.72
N GLU A 59 -2.66 5.86 -5.10
CA GLU A 59 -3.96 5.53 -4.57
C GLU A 59 -3.93 4.09 -4.04
N ILE A 60 -4.37 3.90 -2.80
CA ILE A 60 -4.41 2.59 -2.14
C ILE A 60 -5.80 2.27 -1.64
N PHE A 61 -6.14 0.98 -1.68
CA PHE A 61 -7.43 0.43 -1.28
C PHE A 61 -7.23 -0.46 -0.05
N VAL A 62 -7.77 -0.05 1.08
CA VAL A 62 -7.57 -0.74 2.36
C VAL A 62 -8.90 -1.08 2.99
N ARG A 63 -9.15 -2.36 3.28
CA ARG A 63 -10.36 -2.73 4.02
C ARG A 63 -10.29 -2.22 5.46
N PRO A 64 -11.38 -1.67 6.01
CA PRO A 64 -11.45 -1.23 7.42
C PRO A 64 -11.13 -2.35 8.42
N SER A 65 -11.29 -3.62 8.03
CA SER A 65 -10.93 -4.78 8.86
C SER A 65 -9.42 -5.00 8.99
N ARG A 66 -8.60 -4.44 8.10
CA ARG A 66 -7.14 -4.55 8.15
C ARG A 66 -6.57 -3.68 9.27
N TYR A 67 -5.74 -4.25 10.10
CA TYR A 67 -5.13 -3.51 11.22
C TYR A 67 -4.31 -2.30 10.75
N THR A 68 -3.69 -2.37 9.58
CA THR A 68 -2.96 -1.26 8.96
C THR A 68 -3.84 -0.06 8.65
N ASP A 69 -5.15 -0.24 8.40
CA ASP A 69 -6.09 0.85 8.14
C ASP A 69 -6.06 1.91 9.26
N ARG A 70 -6.06 1.46 10.52
CA ARG A 70 -5.92 2.33 11.69
C ARG A 70 -4.61 3.12 11.66
N PHE A 71 -3.49 2.48 11.32
CA PHE A 71 -2.20 3.16 11.25
C PHE A 71 -2.15 4.21 10.14
N ILE A 72 -2.80 3.95 9.00
CA ILE A 72 -2.93 4.94 7.93
C ILE A 72 -3.80 6.12 8.39
N ASP A 73 -4.88 5.85 9.12
CA ASP A 73 -5.75 6.90 9.65
C ASP A 73 -5.04 7.79 10.68
N ASP A 74 -4.32 7.19 11.61
CA ASP A 74 -3.67 7.87 12.72
C ASP A 74 -2.38 8.64 12.31
N ASN A 75 -1.84 8.39 11.11
CA ASN A 75 -0.59 9.00 10.64
C ASN A 75 -0.80 9.80 9.35
N GLU A 76 -0.02 10.86 9.18
CA GLU A 76 -0.07 11.71 7.98
C GLU A 76 0.52 11.01 6.76
N CYS A 77 1.55 10.20 6.96
CA CYS A 77 2.32 9.56 5.90
C CYS A 77 2.27 8.04 5.97
N PHE A 78 2.50 7.42 4.83
CA PHE A 78 2.67 5.99 4.66
C PHE A 78 3.70 5.69 3.58
N SER A 79 4.18 4.45 3.52
CA SER A 79 5.05 3.98 2.45
C SER A 79 4.43 2.84 1.64
N LEU A 80 4.86 2.75 0.38
CA LEU A 80 4.67 1.58 -0.47
C LEU A 80 6.05 0.98 -0.74
N SER A 81 6.25 -0.27 -0.36
CA SER A 81 7.49 -1.00 -0.59
C SER A 81 7.25 -2.13 -1.59
N PHE A 82 8.05 -2.16 -2.66
CA PHE A 82 8.01 -3.16 -3.72
C PHE A 82 9.29 -4.00 -3.71
N PHE A 83 9.15 -5.30 -3.91
CA PHE A 83 10.22 -6.27 -3.68
C PHE A 83 10.57 -7.07 -4.93
N ALA A 84 11.72 -7.73 -4.90
CA ALA A 84 12.05 -8.79 -5.85
C ALA A 84 11.23 -10.06 -5.52
N LYS A 85 11.09 -10.93 -6.52
CA LYS A 85 10.21 -12.11 -6.46
C LYS A 85 10.55 -13.10 -5.36
N GLU A 86 11.79 -13.12 -4.91
CA GLU A 86 12.28 -13.95 -3.80
C GLU A 86 11.58 -13.68 -2.46
N TYR A 87 11.09 -12.44 -2.25
CA TYR A 87 10.36 -12.04 -1.04
C TYR A 87 8.85 -12.30 -1.09
N GLN A 88 8.34 -12.88 -2.16
CA GLN A 88 6.89 -13.08 -2.33
C GLN A 88 6.27 -13.95 -1.21
N LYS A 89 7.04 -14.88 -0.65
CA LYS A 89 6.61 -15.69 0.50
C LYS A 89 6.44 -14.84 1.76
N ASP A 90 7.32 -13.88 1.98
CA ASP A 90 7.24 -12.93 3.10
C ASP A 90 6.03 -12.02 2.95
N LEU A 91 5.78 -11.53 1.74
CA LEU A 91 4.59 -10.72 1.43
C LEU A 91 3.31 -11.52 1.67
N ALA A 92 3.25 -12.78 1.21
CA ALA A 92 2.10 -13.68 1.44
C ALA A 92 1.87 -13.90 2.95
N TYR A 93 2.93 -14.11 3.73
CA TYR A 93 2.86 -14.28 5.17
C TYR A 93 2.31 -13.02 5.86
N ILE A 94 2.83 -11.83 5.52
CA ILE A 94 2.35 -10.55 6.05
C ILE A 94 0.89 -10.31 5.69
N GLY A 95 0.47 -10.70 4.49
CA GLY A 95 -0.91 -10.55 4.01
C GLY A 95 -1.92 -11.46 4.72
N SER A 96 -1.50 -12.66 5.12
CA SER A 96 -2.36 -13.67 5.77
C SER A 96 -2.41 -13.58 7.29
N ASN A 97 -1.48 -12.83 7.91
CA ASN A 97 -1.39 -12.69 9.37
C ASN A 97 -1.70 -11.26 9.82
N SER A 98 -2.33 -11.13 10.99
CA SER A 98 -2.64 -9.83 11.60
C SER A 98 -1.56 -9.39 12.58
N GLY A 99 -1.16 -8.11 12.48
CA GLY A 99 -0.28 -7.50 13.48
C GLY A 99 -0.98 -7.21 14.83
N ARG A 100 -2.31 -7.48 14.95
CA ARG A 100 -3.00 -7.47 16.24
C ARG A 100 -2.63 -8.68 17.09
N ASP A 101 -2.36 -9.80 16.44
CA ASP A 101 -2.26 -11.10 17.09
C ASP A 101 -0.80 -11.49 17.35
N GLN A 102 0.12 -10.96 16.54
CA GLN A 102 1.55 -11.32 16.63
C GLN A 102 2.45 -10.29 15.93
N ASP A 103 3.72 -10.29 16.30
CA ASP A 103 4.76 -9.62 15.52
C ASP A 103 5.06 -10.43 14.25
N LYS A 104 4.29 -10.13 13.21
CA LYS A 104 4.42 -10.84 11.93
C LYS A 104 5.65 -10.44 11.13
N ILE A 105 6.22 -9.26 11.38
CA ILE A 105 7.43 -8.81 10.66
C ILE A 105 8.63 -9.64 11.09
N SER A 106 8.79 -9.93 12.39
CA SER A 106 9.88 -10.75 12.92
C SER A 106 9.89 -12.20 12.38
N LYS A 107 8.82 -12.64 11.74
CA LYS A 107 8.70 -13.97 11.10
C LYS A 107 9.07 -13.97 9.61
N THR A 108 9.55 -12.86 9.11
CA THR A 108 9.97 -12.66 7.71
C THR A 108 11.46 -12.32 7.64
N GLN A 109 12.00 -12.29 6.43
CA GLN A 109 13.37 -11.84 6.15
C GLN A 109 13.45 -10.31 5.99
N LEU A 110 12.37 -9.59 6.25
CA LEU A 110 12.26 -8.17 6.02
C LEU A 110 12.72 -7.38 7.24
N THR A 111 13.57 -6.39 7.00
CA THR A 111 14.13 -5.51 8.03
C THR A 111 13.46 -4.13 7.95
N PRO A 112 12.73 -3.71 8.98
CA PRO A 112 12.16 -2.37 9.02
C PRO A 112 13.25 -1.31 9.04
N ILE A 113 13.05 -0.24 8.28
CA ILE A 113 13.83 0.99 8.29
C ILE A 113 12.89 2.19 8.37
N PHE A 114 13.41 3.33 8.82
CA PHE A 114 12.64 4.56 8.91
C PHE A 114 13.32 5.64 8.08
N ILE A 115 12.57 6.19 7.13
CA ILE A 115 13.03 7.23 6.21
C ILE A 115 12.16 8.45 6.44
N ASP A 116 12.76 9.54 6.91
CA ASP A 116 12.04 10.73 7.36
C ASP A 116 10.94 10.40 8.40
N GLY A 117 11.20 9.41 9.28
CA GLY A 117 10.27 8.90 10.30
C GLY A 117 9.17 7.98 9.77
N ILE A 118 9.11 7.71 8.47
CA ILE A 118 8.13 6.84 7.83
C ILE A 118 8.68 5.42 7.72
N PRO A 119 7.96 4.40 8.24
CA PRO A 119 8.42 3.01 8.19
C PRO A 119 8.40 2.45 6.76
N ALA A 120 9.44 1.72 6.41
CA ALA A 120 9.62 1.02 5.14
C ALA A 120 10.50 -0.22 5.35
N PHE A 121 10.98 -0.89 4.29
CA PHE A 121 11.78 -2.09 4.39
C PHE A 121 13.08 -2.00 3.59
N LYS A 122 14.18 -2.42 4.21
CA LYS A 122 15.53 -2.40 3.63
C LYS A 122 15.67 -3.23 2.35
N GLU A 123 14.93 -4.33 2.26
CA GLU A 123 14.99 -5.29 1.15
C GLU A 123 14.21 -4.83 -0.09
N ALA A 124 13.38 -3.78 0.05
CA ALA A 124 12.61 -3.26 -1.06
C ALA A 124 13.50 -2.77 -2.21
N LYS A 125 13.12 -3.10 -3.45
CA LYS A 125 13.76 -2.58 -4.67
C LYS A 125 13.31 -1.15 -5.00
N ILE A 126 12.06 -0.80 -4.63
CA ILE A 126 11.49 0.54 -4.77
C ILE A 126 10.70 0.84 -3.50
N ILE A 127 10.90 2.04 -2.95
CA ILE A 127 10.10 2.58 -1.85
C ILE A 127 9.50 3.90 -2.31
N ILE A 128 8.20 4.06 -2.14
CA ILE A 128 7.49 5.32 -2.36
C ILE A 128 6.98 5.81 -1.02
N LEU A 129 7.43 6.99 -0.59
CA LEU A 129 6.91 7.69 0.57
C LEU A 129 5.81 8.64 0.13
N ALA A 130 4.66 8.58 0.77
CA ALA A 130 3.50 9.38 0.40
C ALA A 130 2.83 10.03 1.61
N ARG A 131 2.36 11.28 1.43
CA ARG A 131 1.56 12.02 2.38
C ARG A 131 0.08 11.89 2.01
N LYS A 132 -0.73 11.42 2.93
CA LYS A 132 -2.18 11.29 2.76
C LYS A 132 -2.81 12.68 2.52
N ILE A 133 -3.50 12.85 1.40
CA ILE A 133 -4.14 14.12 1.02
C ILE A 133 -5.65 13.98 0.81
N TYR A 134 -6.15 12.76 0.71
CA TYR A 134 -7.59 12.50 0.56
C TYR A 134 -7.93 11.12 1.09
N LYS A 135 -9.13 10.99 1.67
CA LYS A 135 -9.75 9.73 2.05
C LYS A 135 -11.20 9.71 1.61
N SER A 136 -11.61 8.59 1.05
CA SER A 136 -13.01 8.25 0.80
C SER A 136 -13.25 6.77 1.09
N LYS A 137 -14.45 6.30 0.78
CA LYS A 137 -14.81 4.88 0.81
C LYS A 137 -15.44 4.51 -0.52
N ILE A 138 -15.17 3.30 -1.02
CA ILE A 138 -15.88 2.78 -2.18
C ILE A 138 -17.36 2.72 -1.83
N ASP A 139 -18.19 3.37 -2.65
CA ASP A 139 -19.64 3.36 -2.50
C ASP A 139 -20.23 2.16 -3.27
N LYS A 140 -21.09 1.41 -2.59
CA LYS A 140 -21.82 0.28 -3.18
C LYS A 140 -22.64 0.69 -4.40
N GLU A 141 -23.27 1.83 -4.34
CA GLU A 141 -24.13 2.34 -5.42
C GLU A 141 -23.34 2.80 -6.64
N GLY A 142 -22.05 3.08 -6.46
CA GLY A 142 -21.13 3.48 -7.54
C GLY A 142 -20.71 2.35 -8.48
N PHE A 143 -20.98 1.07 -8.15
CA PHE A 143 -20.63 -0.04 -9.04
C PHE A 143 -21.58 -0.12 -10.24
N ILE A 144 -21.05 0.09 -11.44
CA ILE A 144 -21.75 -0.12 -12.70
C ILE A 144 -21.83 -1.62 -13.00
N ASP A 145 -20.69 -2.32 -12.89
CA ASP A 145 -20.64 -3.78 -12.95
C ASP A 145 -20.93 -4.38 -11.56
N LYS A 146 -22.18 -4.83 -11.39
CA LYS A 146 -22.66 -5.43 -10.12
C LYS A 146 -22.01 -6.79 -9.81
N SER A 147 -21.38 -7.45 -10.79
CA SER A 147 -20.66 -8.70 -10.56
C SER A 147 -19.46 -8.53 -9.63
N ILE A 148 -18.84 -7.34 -9.62
CA ILE A 148 -17.73 -6.99 -8.72
C ILE A 148 -18.17 -7.08 -7.25
N ILE A 149 -19.38 -6.59 -6.93
CA ILE A 149 -19.92 -6.69 -5.56
C ILE A 149 -20.01 -8.16 -5.16
N LYS A 150 -20.63 -8.99 -6.00
CA LYS A 150 -20.80 -10.43 -5.75
C LYS A 150 -19.45 -11.14 -5.56
N ASN A 151 -18.47 -10.82 -6.39
CA ASN A 151 -17.19 -11.53 -6.41
C ASN A 151 -16.24 -11.10 -5.27
N PHE A 152 -16.32 -9.85 -4.81
CA PHE A 152 -15.31 -9.29 -3.91
C PHE A 152 -15.85 -8.74 -2.58
N TYR A 153 -17.15 -8.50 -2.45
CA TYR A 153 -17.73 -7.86 -1.28
C TYR A 153 -18.91 -8.64 -0.65
N ASP A 154 -19.49 -9.58 -1.37
CA ASP A 154 -20.58 -10.41 -0.85
C ASP A 154 -20.07 -11.52 0.05
N THR A 155 -20.86 -11.91 1.06
CA THR A 155 -20.51 -12.94 2.05
C THR A 155 -20.27 -14.31 1.43
N ASP A 156 -20.89 -14.58 0.28
CA ASP A 156 -20.82 -15.88 -0.40
C ASP A 156 -19.56 -16.07 -1.26
N SER A 157 -18.72 -15.06 -1.41
CA SER A 157 -17.54 -15.12 -2.28
C SER A 157 -16.37 -15.96 -1.75
N GLY A 158 -16.53 -16.63 -0.59
CA GLY A 158 -15.50 -17.51 0.03
C GLY A 158 -14.26 -16.78 0.56
N HIS A 159 -14.17 -15.45 0.42
CA HIS A 159 -13.08 -14.66 0.98
C HIS A 159 -13.39 -14.33 2.44
N ALA A 160 -12.51 -14.71 3.35
CA ALA A 160 -12.65 -14.60 4.82
C ALA A 160 -12.87 -13.17 5.38
N TYR A 161 -13.08 -12.16 4.53
CA TYR A 161 -13.17 -10.74 4.90
C TYR A 161 -14.47 -10.06 4.48
N ASN A 162 -15.53 -10.83 4.24
CA ASN A 162 -16.72 -10.43 3.47
C ASN A 162 -17.88 -9.85 4.27
N ASN A 163 -17.65 -9.05 5.25
CA ASN A 163 -18.74 -8.41 6.01
C ASN A 163 -19.29 -7.13 5.34
N ASN A 164 -19.54 -7.10 4.02
CA ASN A 164 -19.93 -5.89 3.29
C ASN A 164 -18.98 -4.70 3.54
N SER A 165 -17.71 -5.00 3.84
CA SER A 165 -16.69 -4.02 4.19
C SER A 165 -16.02 -3.50 2.93
N TYR A 166 -16.60 -2.46 2.34
CA TYR A 166 -16.01 -1.76 1.21
C TYR A 166 -14.70 -1.08 1.62
N HIS A 167 -13.73 -1.05 0.69
CA HIS A 167 -12.43 -0.48 0.94
C HIS A 167 -12.51 1.03 1.22
N ASN A 168 -11.73 1.49 2.17
CA ASN A 168 -11.29 2.87 2.23
C ASN A 168 -10.31 3.11 1.07
N VAL A 169 -10.43 4.28 0.46
CA VAL A 169 -9.56 4.78 -0.60
C VAL A 169 -8.74 5.91 -0.03
N TYR A 170 -7.43 5.78 -0.09
CA TYR A 170 -6.52 6.84 0.34
C TYR A 170 -5.70 7.31 -0.86
N VAL A 171 -5.71 8.61 -1.11
CA VAL A 171 -4.81 9.23 -2.08
C VAL A 171 -3.65 9.87 -1.32
N GLY A 172 -2.44 9.51 -1.68
CA GLY A 172 -1.20 10.06 -1.14
C GLY A 172 -0.43 10.85 -2.21
N GLU A 173 -0.01 12.07 -1.87
CA GLU A 173 0.99 12.79 -2.64
C GLU A 173 2.35 12.13 -2.50
N ILE A 174 3.01 11.80 -3.59
CA ILE A 174 4.36 11.22 -3.56
C ILE A 174 5.34 12.29 -3.09
N LEU A 175 5.99 12.04 -1.96
CA LEU A 175 7.02 12.89 -1.38
C LEU A 175 8.41 12.52 -1.88
N LYS A 176 8.69 11.20 -1.94
CA LYS A 176 10.01 10.68 -2.27
C LYS A 176 9.89 9.28 -2.88
N ILE A 177 10.75 8.99 -3.84
CA ILE A 177 10.93 7.65 -4.39
C ILE A 177 12.39 7.25 -4.16
N LEU A 178 12.59 6.07 -3.60
CA LEU A 178 13.91 5.49 -3.42
C LEU A 178 14.01 4.17 -4.17
N VAL A 179 15.14 3.96 -4.81
CA VAL A 179 15.44 2.74 -5.53
C VAL A 179 16.72 2.11 -5.02
N LYS A 180 16.78 0.80 -5.01
CA LYS A 180 17.97 0.04 -4.63
C LYS A 180 18.93 -0.03 -5.82
N GLU A 181 20.18 0.38 -5.61
CA GLU A 181 21.27 0.23 -6.59
C GLU A 181 21.78 -1.21 -6.64
#